data_9df5f1dddee4e258ba7eeda5c3ed64d6
#
_entry.id   9df5f1dddee4e258ba7eeda5c3ed64d6
#
_cell.length_a   1.000
_cell.length_b   1.000
_cell.length_c   1.000
_cell.angle_alpha   90.00
_cell.angle_beta   90.00
_cell.angle_gamma   90.00
#
_symmetry.space_group_name_H-M   'P 1'
#
loop_
_entity.id
_entity.type
_entity.pdbx_description
1 polymer ?
#
loop_
_entity_poly.entity_id
_entity_poly.type
_entity_poly.pdbx_seq_one_letter_code
_entity_poly.pdbx_strand_id
1 'polypeptide(L)'
;GAETADVRGGHSAGARVGPGGDERKPSKSHRWKRRKKPDVLAPAGGWAQLEAAVKNGADCVYFGLEVLNARARANNFTVEELPRVMTYARERGVKGYVTMNVLVFDDELRECERLIRACAKNGVDAMIVQDVGAARLVKRVAPNMAVHGSTQMSITDANGALFAKEIGCERVVVGRELSISEIKTVVDKSPETTVEAFTHG
;
A
#
# COMPACT_ATOMS: atom_id res chain seq x y z
N GLY A 1 -37.67 -9.14 52.26
CA GLY A 1 -38.90 -9.70 51.81
C GLY A 1 -38.74 -10.17 50.37
N ALA A 2 -38.64 -11.45 49.98
CA ALA A 2 -39.65 -12.50 49.94
C ALA A 2 -40.81 -12.10 48.99
N GLU A 3 -41.04 -12.81 47.95
CA GLU A 3 -41.77 -14.02 47.64
C GLU A 3 -41.87 -14.20 46.12
N THR A 4 -41.42 -15.23 45.51
CA THR A 4 -42.01 -16.52 45.09
C THR A 4 -43.47 -16.57 44.72
N ALA A 5 -43.77 -17.09 43.50
CA ALA A 5 -44.81 -18.03 43.07
C ALA A 5 -44.77 -18.16 41.55
N ASP A 6 -44.41 -19.21 40.93
CA ASP A 6 -44.89 -20.60 40.69
C ASP A 6 -46.31 -20.69 40.13
N VAL A 7 -46.45 -21.62 39.20
CA VAL A 7 -47.56 -22.48 38.79
C VAL A 7 -48.05 -22.39 37.34
N ARG A 8 -47.57 -23.37 36.56
CA ARG A 8 -48.30 -24.47 35.84
C ARG A 8 -49.44 -24.11 34.91
N GLY A 9 -49.36 -24.63 33.78
CA GLY A 9 -49.96 -25.80 33.15
C GLY A 9 -50.79 -25.36 31.95
N GLY A 10 -50.78 -25.99 30.89
CA GLY A 10 -51.02 -27.25 30.44
C GLY A 10 -51.52 -27.30 29.00
N HIS A 11 -51.12 -28.29 28.28
CA HIS A 11 -51.82 -29.05 27.20
C HIS A 11 -52.53 -28.27 26.07
N SER A 12 -52.47 -28.63 24.83
CA SER A 12 -52.11 -29.78 24.03
C SER A 12 -52.46 -29.50 22.55
N ALA A 13 -51.79 -30.20 21.69
CA ALA A 13 -52.27 -30.76 20.43
C ALA A 13 -52.36 -29.89 19.16
N GLY A 14 -51.75 -30.38 18.16
CA GLY A 14 -52.27 -30.24 16.82
C GLY A 14 -51.21 -30.04 15.73
N ALA A 15 -50.48 -31.08 15.40
CA ALA A 15 -49.68 -31.16 14.22
C ALA A 15 -50.46 -30.90 12.93
N ARG A 16 -49.92 -30.16 12.00
CA ARG A 16 -50.03 -30.48 10.57
C ARG A 16 -48.75 -30.01 9.89
N VAL A 17 -47.94 -30.98 9.49
CA VAL A 17 -46.83 -30.84 8.55
C VAL A 17 -47.45 -30.64 7.17
N GLY A 18 -47.15 -29.48 6.55
CA GLY A 18 -47.36 -29.25 5.12
C GLY A 18 -46.00 -29.20 4.46
N PRO A 19 -45.82 -29.82 3.26
CA PRO A 19 -44.56 -29.79 2.55
C PRO A 19 -44.44 -28.44 1.83
N GLY A 20 -43.79 -27.45 2.46
CA GLY A 20 -43.37 -26.23 1.82
C GLY A 20 -41.96 -26.41 1.36
N GLY A 21 -41.79 -26.68 0.08
CA GLY A 21 -40.47 -26.72 -0.54
C GLY A 21 -39.78 -25.38 -0.37
N ASP A 22 -38.64 -25.41 0.32
CA ASP A 22 -37.71 -24.32 0.42
C ASP A 22 -37.01 -24.18 -0.96
N GLU A 23 -37.64 -23.44 -1.88
CA GLU A 23 -36.99 -22.99 -3.09
C GLU A 23 -35.91 -21.96 -2.70
N ARG A 24 -34.74 -22.46 -2.29
CA ARG A 24 -33.54 -21.63 -2.19
C ARG A 24 -33.22 -21.11 -3.58
N LYS A 25 -33.63 -19.87 -3.84
CA LYS A 25 -33.16 -19.13 -5.02
C LYS A 25 -31.64 -19.22 -5.07
N PRO A 26 -31.04 -19.65 -6.18
CA PRO A 26 -29.58 -19.70 -6.27
C PRO A 26 -29.01 -18.32 -5.98
N SER A 27 -28.14 -18.24 -4.99
CA SER A 27 -27.41 -17.03 -4.66
C SER A 27 -26.74 -16.52 -5.93
N LYS A 28 -26.97 -15.26 -6.26
CA LYS A 28 -26.29 -14.60 -7.40
C LYS A 28 -24.82 -14.90 -7.28
N SER A 29 -24.31 -15.78 -8.14
CA SER A 29 -22.89 -16.07 -8.24
C SER A 29 -22.15 -14.75 -8.34
N HIS A 30 -21.34 -14.44 -7.34
CA HIS A 30 -20.43 -13.32 -7.40
C HIS A 30 -19.48 -13.62 -8.55
N ARG A 31 -19.83 -13.13 -9.73
CA ARG A 31 -18.97 -13.18 -10.90
C ARG A 31 -17.73 -12.37 -10.53
N TRP A 32 -16.66 -13.05 -10.15
CA TRP A 32 -15.36 -12.48 -9.91
C TRP A 32 -14.96 -11.70 -11.16
N LYS A 33 -15.13 -10.37 -11.14
CA LYS A 33 -14.52 -9.54 -12.19
C LYS A 33 -13.04 -9.91 -12.16
N ARG A 34 -12.47 -10.31 -13.30
CA ARG A 34 -11.03 -10.56 -13.40
C ARG A 34 -10.32 -9.35 -12.82
N ARG A 35 -9.83 -9.47 -11.60
CA ARG A 35 -9.00 -8.43 -10.98
C ARG A 35 -7.74 -8.36 -11.81
N LYS A 36 -7.28 -7.16 -12.13
CA LYS A 36 -5.97 -6.95 -12.74
C LYS A 36 -4.94 -7.68 -11.88
N LYS A 37 -4.02 -8.41 -12.52
CA LYS A 37 -2.90 -9.06 -11.84
C LYS A 37 -2.18 -8.00 -10.99
N PRO A 38 -1.83 -8.27 -9.72
CA PRO A 38 -1.00 -7.36 -8.94
C PRO A 38 0.33 -7.09 -9.63
N ASP A 39 0.80 -5.85 -9.58
CA ASP A 39 2.14 -5.50 -10.04
C ASP A 39 3.17 -6.09 -9.05
N VAL A 40 4.27 -6.61 -9.58
CA VAL A 40 5.41 -7.10 -8.79
C VAL A 40 6.41 -5.96 -8.61
N LEU A 41 6.61 -5.55 -7.36
CA LEU A 41 7.59 -4.55 -6.96
C LEU A 41 8.82 -5.22 -6.37
N ALA A 42 9.99 -4.99 -6.96
CA ALA A 42 11.25 -5.59 -6.52
C ALA A 42 12.25 -4.53 -6.00
N PRO A 43 13.07 -4.88 -4.96
CA PRO A 43 14.14 -4.01 -4.51
C PRO A 43 15.29 -3.95 -5.53
N ALA A 44 15.90 -2.76 -5.67
CA ALA A 44 17.08 -2.57 -6.52
C ALA A 44 18.14 -1.72 -5.77
N GLY A 45 18.93 -2.36 -4.90
CA GLY A 45 19.98 -1.71 -4.13
C GLY A 45 21.22 -1.30 -4.93
N GLY A 46 21.24 -1.57 -6.24
CA GLY A 46 22.34 -1.25 -7.15
C GLY A 46 22.09 -1.84 -8.54
N TRP A 47 23.03 -1.67 -9.47
CA TRP A 47 22.87 -2.08 -10.86
C TRP A 47 22.60 -3.58 -11.03
N ALA A 48 23.33 -4.43 -10.32
CA ALA A 48 23.15 -5.88 -10.42
C ALA A 48 21.75 -6.31 -10.01
N GLN A 49 21.20 -5.74 -8.93
CA GLN A 49 19.85 -6.01 -8.45
C GLN A 49 18.78 -5.43 -9.38
N LEU A 50 19.01 -4.22 -9.91
CA LEU A 50 18.13 -3.60 -10.91
C LEU A 50 18.00 -4.48 -12.15
N GLU A 51 19.13 -4.90 -12.71
CA GLU A 51 19.14 -5.78 -13.87
C GLU A 51 18.46 -7.13 -13.59
N ALA A 52 18.74 -7.73 -12.43
CA ALA A 52 18.13 -8.97 -12.04
C ALA A 52 16.60 -8.83 -11.90
N ALA A 53 16.11 -7.77 -11.24
CA ALA A 53 14.68 -7.50 -11.08
C ALA A 53 13.97 -7.36 -12.43
N VAL A 54 14.55 -6.55 -13.33
CA VAL A 54 13.99 -6.33 -14.67
C VAL A 54 13.99 -7.62 -15.50
N LYS A 55 15.10 -8.36 -15.53
CA LYS A 55 15.21 -9.64 -16.27
C LYS A 55 14.23 -10.71 -15.76
N ASN A 56 13.86 -10.66 -14.49
CA ASN A 56 12.92 -11.61 -13.88
C ASN A 56 11.46 -11.11 -13.87
N GLY A 57 11.15 -10.05 -14.60
CA GLY A 57 9.77 -9.63 -14.86
C GLY A 57 9.13 -8.77 -13.76
N ALA A 58 9.92 -7.99 -13.03
CA ALA A 58 9.38 -6.97 -12.16
C ALA A 58 8.61 -5.91 -12.97
N ASP A 59 7.42 -5.54 -12.51
CA ASP A 59 6.64 -4.44 -13.10
C ASP A 59 7.11 -3.08 -12.59
N CYS A 60 7.68 -3.06 -11.37
CA CYS A 60 8.21 -1.88 -10.71
C CYS A 60 9.49 -2.25 -9.93
N VAL A 61 10.36 -1.27 -9.75
CA VAL A 61 11.52 -1.39 -8.85
C VAL A 61 11.53 -0.23 -7.87
N TYR A 62 12.01 -0.48 -6.64
CA TYR A 62 12.25 0.59 -5.69
C TYR A 62 13.71 0.60 -5.24
N PHE A 63 14.25 1.79 -5.04
CA PHE A 63 15.64 1.98 -4.68
C PHE A 63 15.82 3.25 -3.83
N GLY A 64 16.90 3.26 -3.05
CA GLY A 64 17.33 4.43 -2.30
C GLY A 64 18.33 5.25 -3.09
N LEU A 65 18.40 6.53 -2.76
CA LEU A 65 19.55 7.39 -3.09
C LEU A 65 20.42 7.53 -1.83
N GLU A 66 21.62 8.06 -1.98
CA GLU A 66 22.59 8.17 -0.87
C GLU A 66 22.09 9.02 0.31
N VAL A 67 21.04 9.81 0.10
CA VAL A 67 20.48 10.73 1.08
C VAL A 67 19.02 10.41 1.39
N LEU A 68 18.59 10.74 2.60
CA LEU A 68 17.20 10.70 3.05
C LEU A 68 16.49 9.33 2.86
N ASN A 69 17.23 8.23 3.00
CA ASN A 69 16.63 6.90 2.99
C ASN A 69 17.08 6.05 4.19
N ALA A 70 16.22 5.15 4.65
CA ALA A 70 16.47 4.31 5.82
C ALA A 70 17.64 3.31 5.65
N ARG A 71 18.10 3.09 4.42
CA ARG A 71 19.22 2.21 4.08
C ARG A 71 20.45 2.98 3.58
N ALA A 72 20.69 4.20 4.03
CA ALA A 72 21.79 5.05 3.59
C ALA A 72 23.17 4.38 3.69
N ARG A 73 23.35 3.38 4.57
CA ARG A 73 24.58 2.59 4.71
C ARG A 73 24.69 1.39 3.76
N ALA A 74 23.63 1.07 3.01
CA ALA A 74 23.66 0.03 1.98
C ALA A 74 24.15 0.61 0.64
N ASN A 75 24.37 -0.25 -0.35
CA ASN A 75 24.57 0.22 -1.71
C ASN A 75 23.29 0.92 -2.17
N ASN A 76 23.45 2.16 -2.62
CA ASN A 76 22.39 3.01 -3.15
C ASN A 76 22.88 3.62 -4.45
N PHE A 77 21.96 4.13 -5.25
CA PHE A 77 22.34 4.96 -6.40
C PHE A 77 22.65 6.38 -5.96
N THR A 78 23.52 7.05 -6.69
CA THR A 78 23.71 8.49 -6.52
C THR A 78 22.62 9.27 -7.27
N VAL A 79 22.48 10.55 -6.95
CA VAL A 79 21.54 11.44 -7.69
C VAL A 79 21.99 11.59 -9.15
N GLU A 80 23.29 11.54 -9.43
CA GLU A 80 23.88 11.61 -10.76
C GLU A 80 23.59 10.36 -11.59
N GLU A 81 23.43 9.20 -10.97
CA GLU A 81 23.05 7.96 -11.64
C GLU A 81 21.54 7.88 -11.98
N LEU A 82 20.72 8.69 -11.32
CA LEU A 82 19.26 8.64 -11.45
C LEU A 82 18.76 8.72 -12.90
N PRO A 83 19.29 9.61 -13.80
CA PRO A 83 18.89 9.63 -15.20
C PRO A 83 19.12 8.29 -15.90
N ARG A 84 20.26 7.65 -15.64
CA ARG A 84 20.63 6.37 -16.26
C ARG A 84 19.76 5.23 -15.73
N VAL A 85 19.49 5.20 -14.41
CA VAL A 85 18.63 4.21 -13.76
C VAL A 85 17.22 4.29 -14.33
N MET A 86 16.64 5.49 -14.40
CA MET A 86 15.29 5.69 -14.90
C MET A 86 15.16 5.41 -16.39
N THR A 87 16.16 5.75 -17.20
CA THR A 87 16.19 5.40 -18.62
C THR A 87 16.21 3.89 -18.80
N TYR A 88 17.08 3.18 -18.08
CA TYR A 88 17.18 1.71 -18.15
C TYR A 88 15.85 1.02 -17.81
N ALA A 89 15.20 1.46 -16.73
CA ALA A 89 13.89 0.91 -16.31
C ALA A 89 12.80 1.21 -17.34
N ARG A 90 12.68 2.46 -17.78
CA ARG A 90 11.64 2.92 -18.70
C ARG A 90 11.71 2.24 -20.08
N GLU A 91 12.91 2.08 -20.64
CA GLU A 91 13.11 1.39 -21.92
C GLU A 91 12.62 -0.07 -21.88
N ARG A 92 12.46 -0.63 -20.67
CA ARG A 92 11.99 -2.01 -20.43
C ARG A 92 10.57 -2.08 -19.86
N GLY A 93 9.86 -0.93 -19.84
CA GLY A 93 8.49 -0.84 -19.35
C GLY A 93 8.36 -0.99 -17.84
N VAL A 94 9.46 -0.84 -17.08
CA VAL A 94 9.48 -0.97 -15.62
C VAL A 94 9.43 0.41 -14.96
N LYS A 95 8.58 0.59 -13.96
CA LYS A 95 8.48 1.83 -13.18
C LYS A 95 9.57 1.88 -12.11
N GLY A 96 10.08 3.09 -11.84
CA GLY A 96 11.07 3.34 -10.81
C GLY A 96 10.51 4.19 -9.66
N TYR A 97 10.64 3.68 -8.43
CA TYR A 97 10.22 4.37 -7.21
C TYR A 97 11.42 4.68 -6.33
N VAL A 98 11.53 5.93 -5.86
CA VAL A 98 12.61 6.35 -4.98
C VAL A 98 12.14 6.36 -3.54
N THR A 99 12.92 5.72 -2.65
CA THR A 99 12.65 5.77 -1.21
C THR A 99 13.22 7.03 -0.57
N MET A 100 12.36 7.77 0.10
CA MET A 100 12.67 8.87 1.02
C MET A 100 11.93 8.57 2.33
N ASN A 101 12.25 7.41 2.90
CA ASN A 101 11.48 6.78 3.97
C ASN A 101 12.14 6.91 5.34
N VAL A 102 12.54 8.13 5.66
CA VAL A 102 13.05 8.58 6.96
C VAL A 102 12.19 9.73 7.47
N LEU A 103 12.34 10.07 8.75
CA LEU A 103 11.85 11.34 9.28
C LEU A 103 12.70 12.47 8.71
N VAL A 104 12.08 13.58 8.38
CA VAL A 104 12.73 14.77 7.82
C VAL A 104 12.67 15.90 8.85
N PHE A 105 13.83 16.39 9.25
CA PHE A 105 13.95 17.49 10.20
C PHE A 105 14.00 18.86 9.49
N ASP A 106 13.77 19.92 10.21
CA ASP A 106 13.64 21.27 9.64
C ASP A 106 14.88 21.72 8.84
N ASP A 107 16.06 21.35 9.30
CA ASP A 107 17.33 21.64 8.62
C ASP A 107 17.55 20.82 7.34
N GLU A 108 16.87 19.68 7.21
CA GLU A 108 16.92 18.80 6.03
C GLU A 108 15.90 19.17 4.94
N LEU A 109 14.93 20.06 5.22
CA LEU A 109 13.84 20.39 4.27
C LEU A 109 14.36 20.89 2.91
N ARG A 110 15.45 21.63 2.90
CA ARG A 110 16.05 22.13 1.64
C ARG A 110 16.67 20.99 0.82
N GLU A 111 17.25 20.01 1.49
CA GLU A 111 17.78 18.81 0.85
C GLU A 111 16.65 17.93 0.31
N CYS A 112 15.61 17.75 1.11
CA CYS A 112 14.40 17.05 0.72
C CYS A 112 13.77 17.66 -0.54
N GLU A 113 13.63 18.98 -0.61
CA GLU A 113 13.11 19.68 -1.79
C GLU A 113 14.00 19.47 -3.02
N ARG A 114 15.33 19.55 -2.86
CA ARG A 114 16.29 19.30 -3.96
C ARG A 114 16.15 17.89 -4.50
N LEU A 115 16.02 16.90 -3.63
CA LEU A 115 15.84 15.51 -3.99
C LEU A 115 14.52 15.30 -4.75
N ILE A 116 13.41 15.87 -4.26
CA ILE A 116 12.10 15.80 -4.93
C ILE A 116 12.19 16.38 -6.35
N ARG A 117 12.82 17.54 -6.51
CA ARG A 117 13.00 18.18 -7.84
C ARG A 117 13.87 17.32 -8.77
N ALA A 118 14.94 16.69 -8.26
CA ALA A 118 15.77 15.78 -9.01
C ALA A 118 14.97 14.55 -9.47
N CYS A 119 14.20 13.94 -8.59
CA CYS A 119 13.31 12.82 -8.92
C CYS A 119 12.28 13.20 -10.00
N ALA A 120 11.62 14.33 -9.84
CA ALA A 120 10.63 14.80 -10.81
C ALA A 120 11.26 15.08 -12.20
N LYS A 121 12.43 15.74 -12.23
CA LYS A 121 13.18 16.04 -13.46
C LYS A 121 13.58 14.77 -14.22
N ASN A 122 13.93 13.70 -13.51
CA ASN A 122 14.39 12.45 -14.09
C ASN A 122 13.26 11.43 -14.32
N GLY A 123 11.98 11.84 -14.08
CA GLY A 123 10.81 11.03 -14.39
C GLY A 123 10.69 9.81 -13.49
N VAL A 124 11.03 9.94 -12.21
CA VAL A 124 10.69 8.97 -11.17
C VAL A 124 9.17 8.85 -11.10
N ASP A 125 8.65 7.63 -11.08
CA ASP A 125 7.21 7.38 -11.13
C ASP A 125 6.52 7.62 -9.79
N ALA A 126 7.20 7.35 -8.67
CA ALA A 126 6.69 7.60 -7.33
C ALA A 126 7.80 7.80 -6.29
N MET A 127 7.47 8.49 -5.21
CA MET A 127 8.31 8.55 -4.00
C MET A 127 7.66 7.78 -2.86
N ILE A 128 8.44 6.93 -2.20
CA ILE A 128 8.01 6.15 -1.03
C ILE A 128 8.49 6.91 0.21
N VAL A 129 7.55 7.41 1.02
CA VAL A 129 7.83 8.33 2.13
C VAL A 129 7.34 7.78 3.46
N GLN A 130 8.02 8.13 4.54
CA GLN A 130 7.60 7.89 5.92
C GLN A 130 6.96 9.12 6.54
N ASP A 131 7.57 10.27 6.34
CA ASP A 131 7.23 11.52 7.00
C ASP A 131 6.01 12.19 6.37
N VAL A 132 5.06 12.63 7.22
CA VAL A 132 3.82 13.27 6.80
C VAL A 132 4.09 14.63 6.14
N GLY A 133 5.03 15.39 6.68
CA GLY A 133 5.44 16.68 6.13
C GLY A 133 6.12 16.51 4.78
N ALA A 134 6.99 15.49 4.66
CA ALA A 134 7.63 15.13 3.41
C ALA A 134 6.61 14.70 2.34
N ALA A 135 5.58 13.92 2.68
CA ALA A 135 4.51 13.57 1.75
C ALA A 135 3.82 14.81 1.17
N ARG A 136 3.47 15.76 2.03
CA ARG A 136 2.88 17.05 1.62
C ARG A 136 3.86 17.91 0.81
N LEU A 137 5.15 17.89 1.16
CA LEU A 137 6.19 18.61 0.42
C LEU A 137 6.34 18.07 -1.00
N VAL A 138 6.33 16.73 -1.19
CA VAL A 138 6.34 16.11 -2.53
C VAL A 138 5.19 16.63 -3.37
N LYS A 139 3.97 16.61 -2.85
CA LYS A 139 2.78 17.09 -3.59
C LYS A 139 2.82 18.60 -3.89
N ARG A 140 3.46 19.39 -3.06
CA ARG A 140 3.64 20.83 -3.29
C ARG A 140 4.72 21.13 -4.34
N VAL A 141 5.85 20.41 -4.30
CA VAL A 141 7.01 20.64 -5.19
C VAL A 141 6.81 19.99 -6.56
N ALA A 142 6.21 18.80 -6.58
CA ALA A 142 5.95 18.00 -7.77
C ALA A 142 4.53 17.43 -7.74
N PRO A 143 3.49 18.23 -8.05
CA PRO A 143 2.08 17.84 -7.90
C PRO A 143 1.68 16.55 -8.61
N ASN A 144 2.33 16.25 -9.73
CA ASN A 144 2.07 15.06 -10.56
C ASN A 144 2.85 13.81 -10.10
N MET A 145 3.78 13.95 -9.14
CA MET A 145 4.52 12.84 -8.58
C MET A 145 3.60 11.99 -7.70
N ALA A 146 3.55 10.69 -7.94
CA ALA A 146 2.86 9.77 -7.04
C ALA A 146 3.59 9.67 -5.71
N VAL A 147 2.83 9.61 -4.62
CA VAL A 147 3.36 9.43 -3.26
C VAL A 147 2.84 8.11 -2.70
N HIS A 148 3.74 7.28 -2.23
CA HIS A 148 3.42 6.01 -1.58
C HIS A 148 3.85 6.09 -0.11
N GLY A 149 2.93 5.79 0.81
CA GLY A 149 3.24 5.67 2.23
C GLY A 149 4.07 4.42 2.49
N SER A 150 5.26 4.59 3.08
CA SER A 150 6.14 3.48 3.47
C SER A 150 5.52 2.63 4.58
N THR A 151 5.97 1.38 4.76
CA THR A 151 5.70 0.59 5.99
C THR A 151 6.07 1.35 7.25
N GLN A 152 7.09 2.19 7.19
CA GLN A 152 7.54 3.02 8.33
C GLN A 152 6.56 4.15 8.68
N MET A 153 5.56 4.44 7.83
CA MET A 153 4.42 5.30 8.18
C MET A 153 3.44 4.59 9.11
N SER A 154 3.61 3.29 9.34
CA SER A 154 2.85 2.46 10.29
C SER A 154 1.34 2.41 9.99
N ILE A 155 0.98 2.25 8.73
CA ILE A 155 -0.42 2.07 8.33
C ILE A 155 -0.82 0.61 8.55
N THR A 156 -1.73 0.39 9.51
CA THR A 156 -2.19 -0.94 9.92
C THR A 156 -3.69 -1.13 9.81
N ASP A 157 -4.43 -0.08 9.48
CA ASP A 157 -5.88 -0.13 9.33
C ASP A 157 -6.40 0.80 8.22
N ALA A 158 -7.71 0.75 8.01
CA ALA A 158 -8.36 1.56 6.98
C ALA A 158 -8.36 3.06 7.31
N ASN A 159 -8.43 3.45 8.58
CA ASN A 159 -8.40 4.87 8.96
C ASN A 159 -7.01 5.47 8.68
N GLY A 160 -5.95 4.71 8.97
CA GLY A 160 -4.60 5.09 8.59
C GLY A 160 -4.43 5.22 7.07
N ALA A 161 -5.03 4.32 6.28
CA ALA A 161 -5.01 4.42 4.82
C ALA A 161 -5.77 5.65 4.30
N LEU A 162 -6.91 5.98 4.90
CA LEU A 162 -7.67 7.19 4.57
C LEU A 162 -6.90 8.46 4.95
N PHE A 163 -6.28 8.48 6.13
CA PHE A 163 -5.41 9.60 6.53
C PHE A 163 -4.23 9.78 5.55
N ALA A 164 -3.57 8.67 5.16
CA ALA A 164 -2.50 8.74 4.18
C ALA A 164 -2.99 9.34 2.84
N LYS A 165 -4.20 9.02 2.41
CA LYS A 165 -4.83 9.63 1.23
C LYS A 165 -5.01 11.15 1.39
N GLU A 166 -5.46 11.63 2.54
CA GLU A 166 -5.66 13.06 2.83
C GLU A 166 -4.35 13.86 2.75
N ILE A 167 -3.23 13.26 3.14
CA ILE A 167 -1.91 13.89 3.03
C ILE A 167 -1.27 13.76 1.65
N GLY A 168 -1.94 13.09 0.70
CA GLY A 168 -1.53 13.00 -0.69
C GLY A 168 -0.95 11.66 -1.12
N CYS A 169 -0.99 10.62 -0.30
CA CYS A 169 -0.57 9.28 -0.69
C CYS A 169 -1.63 8.61 -1.57
N GLU A 170 -1.21 8.06 -2.69
CA GLU A 170 -2.07 7.29 -3.61
C GLU A 170 -2.01 5.79 -3.33
N ARG A 171 -0.96 5.36 -2.62
CA ARG A 171 -0.70 3.99 -2.20
C ARG A 171 -0.15 3.97 -0.79
N VAL A 172 -0.43 2.91 -0.07
CA VAL A 172 0.16 2.63 1.24
C VAL A 172 0.76 1.23 1.27
N VAL A 173 1.96 1.12 1.83
CA VAL A 173 2.57 -0.17 2.14
C VAL A 173 2.15 -0.52 3.56
N VAL A 174 1.28 -1.50 3.69
CA VAL A 174 0.76 -1.90 5.00
C VAL A 174 1.80 -2.62 5.85
N GLY A 175 1.60 -2.58 7.17
CA GLY A 175 2.46 -3.27 8.12
C GLY A 175 2.52 -4.77 7.86
N ARG A 176 3.67 -5.39 8.11
CA ARG A 176 3.91 -6.83 7.90
C ARG A 176 3.19 -7.69 8.92
N GLU A 177 2.72 -7.09 10.00
CA GLU A 177 1.97 -7.70 11.08
C GLU A 177 0.54 -8.09 10.68
N LEU A 178 0.02 -7.49 9.59
CA LEU A 178 -1.35 -7.70 9.16
C LEU A 178 -1.53 -9.08 8.54
N SER A 179 -2.57 -9.77 8.99
CA SER A 179 -3.09 -10.97 8.33
C SER A 179 -3.75 -10.62 6.99
N ILE A 180 -3.92 -11.63 6.14
CA ILE A 180 -4.63 -11.46 4.85
C ILE A 180 -6.05 -10.91 5.04
N SER A 181 -6.74 -11.31 6.10
CA SER A 181 -8.09 -10.83 6.40
C SER A 181 -8.11 -9.35 6.80
N GLU A 182 -7.10 -8.90 7.55
CA GLU A 182 -6.93 -7.48 7.91
C GLU A 182 -6.58 -6.65 6.69
N ILE A 183 -5.64 -7.11 5.85
CA ILE A 183 -5.30 -6.45 4.57
C ILE A 183 -6.55 -6.32 3.70
N LYS A 184 -7.36 -7.39 3.62
CA LYS A 184 -8.63 -7.33 2.89
C LYS A 184 -9.57 -6.26 3.46
N THR A 185 -9.65 -6.15 4.78
CA THR A 185 -10.47 -5.13 5.45
C THR A 185 -9.98 -3.71 5.11
N VAL A 186 -8.67 -3.48 5.09
CA VAL A 186 -8.09 -2.19 4.65
C VAL A 186 -8.52 -1.89 3.21
N VAL A 187 -8.34 -2.83 2.30
CA VAL A 187 -8.71 -2.66 0.87
C VAL A 187 -10.20 -2.35 0.70
N ASP A 188 -11.07 -3.09 1.41
CA ASP A 188 -12.52 -2.94 1.27
C ASP A 188 -13.02 -1.60 1.83
N LYS A 189 -12.39 -1.08 2.88
CA LYS A 189 -12.80 0.14 3.58
C LYS A 189 -12.08 1.41 3.11
N SER A 190 -11.00 1.28 2.33
CA SER A 190 -10.29 2.41 1.72
C SER A 190 -10.14 2.24 0.20
N PRO A 191 -11.25 2.18 -0.55
CA PRO A 191 -11.25 1.81 -1.98
C PRO A 191 -10.49 2.78 -2.88
N GLU A 192 -10.26 4.01 -2.43
CA GLU A 192 -9.53 5.04 -3.17
C GLU A 192 -8.01 4.98 -2.94
N THR A 193 -7.55 4.14 -2.03
CA THR A 193 -6.13 3.98 -1.71
C THR A 193 -5.65 2.62 -2.20
N THR A 194 -4.61 2.61 -3.03
CA THR A 194 -3.98 1.36 -3.43
C THR A 194 -3.20 0.78 -2.26
N VAL A 195 -3.35 -0.52 -2.02
CA VAL A 195 -2.62 -1.22 -0.96
C VAL A 195 -1.49 -2.05 -1.56
N GLU A 196 -0.33 -1.95 -0.94
CA GLU A 196 0.85 -2.77 -1.22
C GLU A 196 1.20 -3.60 0.01
N ALA A 197 1.55 -4.86 -0.18
CA ALA A 197 1.93 -5.77 0.90
C ALA A 197 3.20 -6.54 0.54
N PHE A 198 4.06 -6.78 1.54
CA PHE A 198 5.22 -7.65 1.37
C PHE A 198 4.76 -9.10 1.24
N THR A 199 5.26 -9.79 0.21
CA THR A 199 5.07 -11.23 0.01
C THR A 199 6.29 -12.03 0.47
N HIS A 200 7.43 -11.36 0.59
CA HIS A 200 8.69 -11.92 1.09
C HIS A 200 9.47 -10.79 1.78
N GLY A 201 9.97 -11.06 2.99
CA GLY A 201 10.72 -10.07 3.77
C GLY A 201 11.01 -10.50 5.20
#